data_04049490545e2e7dfd72ea0a76200fae
#
_entry.id   04049490545e2e7dfd72ea0a76200fae
#
_cell.length_a   1.000
_cell.length_b   1.000
_cell.length_c   1.000
_cell.angle_alpha   90.00
_cell.angle_beta   90.00
_cell.angle_gamma   90.00
#
_symmetry.space_group_name_H-M   'P 1'
#
loop_
_entity.id
_entity.type
_entity.pdbx_description
1 polymer ?
#
loop_
_entity_poly.entity_id
_entity_poly.type
_entity_poly.pdbx_seq_one_letter_code
_entity_poly.pdbx_strand_id
1 'polypeptide(L)'
;MLKQLVLAAILGLGAATLAVAQEAPKSADDCFKMSMDLFKAADARKLPADRKVQVEAMLEKMEDQCDAKQLAEAASIAKDVKAEIAK
;
A
#
# COMPACT_ATOMS: atom_id res chain seq x y z
N MET A 1 28.04 25.36 -7.32
CA MET A 1 27.98 25.30 -6.86
C MET A 1 27.25 25.23 -5.81
N LEU A 2 26.80 25.46 -5.38
CA LEU A 2 26.12 25.54 -4.44
C LEU A 2 24.90 24.96 -4.56
N LYS A 3 24.40 25.04 -5.25
CA LYS A 3 23.27 24.64 -5.46
C LYS A 3 23.11 23.31 -5.25
N GLN A 4 23.71 22.71 -5.49
CA GLN A 4 23.59 21.48 -5.41
C GLN A 4 23.32 21.04 -4.16
N LEU A 5 23.75 21.50 -3.48
CA LEU A 5 23.63 21.10 -2.27
C LEU A 5 22.29 21.08 -1.92
N VAL A 6 21.87 21.82 -2.19
CA VAL A 6 20.63 21.98 -1.94
C VAL A 6 19.81 20.88 -2.17
N LEU A 7 19.86 20.55 -3.09
CA LEU A 7 19.10 19.61 -3.42
C LEU A 7 19.10 18.55 -2.67
N ALA A 8 19.99 18.28 -2.44
CA ALA A 8 20.11 17.13 -1.76
C ALA A 8 19.17 17.22 -0.67
N ALA A 9 19.29 18.13 -0.08
CA ALA A 9 18.50 18.24 1.00
C ALA A 9 17.16 17.91 0.73
N ILE A 10 16.79 18.48 -0.10
CA ILE A 10 15.56 18.26 -0.39
C ILE A 10 15.15 17.01 -0.39
N LEU A 11 15.62 16.53 -0.98
CA LEU A 11 15.19 15.41 -1.10
C LEU A 11 15.09 14.75 -0.04
N GLY A 12 15.82 14.86 0.42
CA GLY A 12 15.85 13.97 1.37
C GLY A 12 14.68 14.09 2.16
N LEU A 13 14.48 15.01 2.39
CA LEU A 13 13.54 15.19 3.16
C LEU A 13 12.43 14.39 3.07
N GLY A 14 11.70 14.69 2.68
CA GLY A 14 10.50 14.08 2.67
C GLY A 14 10.52 12.70 2.32
N ALA A 15 11.23 12.45 1.42
CA ALA A 15 11.26 11.15 0.91
C ALA A 15 11.32 10.12 1.94
N ALA A 16 12.15 10.25 2.80
CA ALA A 16 12.30 9.24 3.77
C ALA A 16 11.03 8.82 4.41
N THR A 17 10.31 9.73 4.81
CA THR A 17 9.14 9.35 5.51
C THR A 17 8.22 8.56 4.68
N LEU A 18 8.15 8.89 3.47
CA LEU A 18 7.27 8.17 2.67
C LEU A 18 7.66 6.77 2.54
N ALA A 19 8.88 6.55 2.40
CA ALA A 19 9.35 5.21 2.23
C ALA A 19 8.87 4.34 3.34
N VAL A 20 8.88 4.85 4.49
CA VAL A 20 8.44 4.07 5.62
C VAL A 20 7.03 3.62 5.46
N ALA A 21 6.23 4.50 5.03
CA ALA A 21 4.84 4.18 4.89
C ALA A 21 4.58 3.12 3.84
N GLN A 22 5.53 2.94 2.97
CA GLN A 22 5.34 2.01 1.89
C GLN A 22 6.07 0.71 2.09
N GLU A 23 6.41 0.41 3.30
CA GLU A 23 7.14 -0.79 3.55
C GLU A 23 6.44 -2.04 3.09
N ALA A 24 7.15 -2.91 2.42
CA ALA A 24 6.58 -4.15 1.95
C ALA A 24 6.47 -5.14 3.09
N PRO A 25 5.53 -6.06 3.02
CA PRO A 25 5.42 -7.10 4.04
C PRO A 25 6.65 -7.99 3.99
N LYS A 26 7.02 -8.52 5.13
CA LYS A 26 8.21 -9.34 5.23
C LYS A 26 7.96 -10.83 5.11
N SER A 27 6.73 -11.23 5.21
CA SER A 27 6.38 -12.64 5.13
C SER A 27 4.97 -12.76 4.64
N ALA A 28 4.57 -13.98 4.35
CA ALA A 28 3.20 -14.23 3.93
C ALA A 28 2.23 -13.85 5.03
N ASP A 29 2.58 -14.12 6.28
CA ASP A 29 1.73 -13.75 7.41
C ASP A 29 1.55 -12.25 7.49
N ASP A 30 2.63 -11.49 7.34
CA ASP A 30 2.55 -10.05 7.35
C ASP A 30 1.69 -9.56 6.19
N CYS A 31 1.83 -10.22 5.07
CA CYS A 31 1.09 -9.87 3.88
C CYS A 31 -0.42 -10.04 4.11
N PHE A 32 -0.80 -11.16 4.69
CA PHE A 32 -2.21 -11.41 4.98
C PHE A 32 -2.74 -10.43 6.02
N LYS A 33 -1.94 -10.09 7.01
CA LYS A 33 -2.34 -9.13 8.00
C LYS A 33 -2.61 -7.78 7.36
N MET A 34 -1.73 -7.38 6.46
CA MET A 34 -1.87 -6.13 5.74
C MET A 34 -3.18 -6.13 4.95
N SER A 35 -3.48 -7.25 4.31
CA SER A 35 -4.70 -7.38 3.54
C SER A 35 -5.94 -7.24 4.45
N MET A 36 -5.89 -7.86 5.61
CA MET A 36 -6.99 -7.76 6.56
C MET A 36 -7.18 -6.35 7.06
N ASP A 37 -6.08 -5.66 7.34
CA ASP A 37 -6.16 -4.28 7.80
C ASP A 37 -6.78 -3.39 6.74
N LEU A 38 -6.43 -3.64 5.48
CA LEU A 38 -7.01 -2.86 4.40
C LEU A 38 -8.48 -3.15 4.22
N PHE A 39 -8.88 -4.40 4.42
CA PHE A 39 -10.27 -4.76 4.34
C PHE A 39 -11.06 -4.02 5.41
N LYS A 40 -10.53 -3.98 6.63
CA LYS A 40 -11.19 -3.25 7.70
C LYS A 40 -11.26 -1.76 7.43
N ALA A 41 -10.20 -1.20 6.86
CA ALA A 41 -10.18 0.21 6.53
C ALA A 41 -11.23 0.53 5.47
N ALA A 42 -11.36 -0.33 4.49
CA ALA A 42 -12.36 -0.13 3.44
C ALA A 42 -13.76 -0.20 4.02
N ASP A 43 -13.98 -1.15 4.92
CA ASP A 43 -15.26 -1.32 5.53
C ASP A 43 -15.63 -0.10 6.37
N ALA A 44 -14.66 0.44 7.07
CA ALA A 44 -14.88 1.61 7.91
C ALA A 44 -15.22 2.86 7.08
N ARG A 45 -14.76 2.91 5.86
CA ARG A 45 -15.03 4.07 5.00
C ARG A 45 -16.41 4.02 4.38
N LYS A 46 -17.06 2.87 4.43
CA LYS A 46 -18.40 2.73 3.86
C LYS A 46 -18.46 3.16 2.41
N LEU A 47 -17.63 2.54 1.62
CA LEU A 47 -17.56 2.86 0.20
C LEU A 47 -18.85 2.50 -0.53
N PRO A 48 -19.15 3.20 -1.63
CA PRO A 48 -20.28 2.82 -2.45
C PRO A 48 -20.13 1.38 -2.94
N ALA A 49 -21.24 0.74 -3.23
CA ALA A 49 -21.23 -0.68 -3.57
C ALA A 49 -20.27 -1.06 -4.69
N ASP A 50 -20.25 -0.29 -5.75
CA ASP A 50 -19.39 -0.62 -6.88
C ASP A 50 -17.91 -0.45 -6.52
N ARG A 51 -17.59 0.53 -5.71
CA ARG A 51 -16.22 0.71 -5.28
C ARG A 51 -15.81 -0.34 -4.28
N LYS A 52 -16.74 -0.75 -3.44
CA LYS A 52 -16.46 -1.79 -2.49
C LYS A 52 -16.12 -3.09 -3.20
N VAL A 53 -16.87 -3.43 -4.22
CA VAL A 53 -16.61 -4.63 -5.00
C VAL A 53 -15.23 -4.55 -5.64
N GLN A 54 -14.87 -3.39 -6.15
CA GLN A 54 -13.59 -3.19 -6.77
C GLN A 54 -12.45 -3.38 -5.78
N VAL A 55 -12.59 -2.80 -4.59
CA VAL A 55 -11.57 -2.94 -3.57
C VAL A 55 -11.46 -4.39 -3.11
N GLU A 56 -12.58 -5.07 -2.96
CA GLU A 56 -12.56 -6.46 -2.57
C GLU A 56 -11.85 -7.33 -3.60
N ALA A 57 -12.06 -7.05 -4.86
CA ALA A 57 -11.37 -7.79 -5.92
C ALA A 57 -9.87 -7.54 -5.86
N MET A 58 -9.48 -6.31 -5.55
CA MET A 58 -8.07 -6.00 -5.42
C MET A 58 -7.46 -6.71 -4.22
N LEU A 59 -8.20 -6.78 -3.13
CA LEU A 59 -7.70 -7.46 -1.95
C LEU A 59 -7.58 -8.96 -2.19
N GLU A 60 -8.46 -9.52 -2.97
CA GLU A 60 -8.39 -10.92 -3.30
C GLU A 60 -7.13 -11.19 -4.10
N LYS A 61 -6.82 -10.33 -5.04
CA LYS A 61 -5.59 -10.45 -5.80
C LYS A 61 -4.38 -10.31 -4.89
N MET A 62 -4.46 -9.42 -3.94
CA MET A 62 -3.38 -9.25 -2.99
C MET A 62 -3.15 -10.52 -2.20
N GLU A 63 -4.23 -11.16 -1.78
CA GLU A 63 -4.12 -12.40 -1.04
C GLU A 63 -3.48 -13.50 -1.88
N ASP A 64 -3.83 -13.55 -3.15
CA ASP A 64 -3.21 -14.52 -4.06
C ASP A 64 -1.70 -14.29 -4.13
N GLN A 65 -1.30 -13.03 -4.19
CA GLN A 65 0.12 -12.72 -4.23
C GLN A 65 0.79 -13.06 -2.91
N CYS A 66 0.10 -12.85 -1.80
CA CYS A 66 0.63 -13.23 -0.50
C CYS A 66 0.88 -14.73 -0.45
N ASP A 67 -0.07 -15.49 -0.96
CA ASP A 67 0.00 -16.94 -0.93
C ASP A 67 1.15 -17.44 -1.81
N ALA A 68 1.37 -16.78 -2.92
CA ALA A 68 2.45 -17.12 -3.83
C ALA A 68 3.79 -16.54 -3.38
N LYS A 69 3.78 -15.85 -2.26
CA LYS A 69 4.98 -15.21 -1.72
C LYS A 69 5.56 -14.14 -2.64
N GLN A 70 4.71 -13.55 -3.44
CA GLN A 70 5.09 -12.44 -4.30
C GLN A 70 4.87 -11.17 -3.50
N LEU A 71 5.71 -10.94 -2.52
CA LEU A 71 5.47 -9.88 -1.55
C LEU A 71 5.57 -8.47 -2.14
N ALA A 72 6.44 -8.29 -3.11
CA ALA A 72 6.56 -6.99 -3.75
C ALA A 72 5.31 -6.66 -4.55
N GLU A 73 4.74 -7.67 -5.20
CA GLU A 73 3.52 -7.49 -5.96
C GLU A 73 2.37 -7.17 -5.02
N ALA A 74 2.32 -7.89 -3.91
CA ALA A 74 1.28 -7.65 -2.93
C ALA A 74 1.38 -6.24 -2.38
N ALA A 75 2.59 -5.76 -2.17
CA ALA A 75 2.79 -4.40 -1.66
C ALA A 75 2.28 -3.37 -2.66
N SER A 76 2.49 -3.64 -3.94
CA SER A 76 2.02 -2.75 -4.98
C SER A 76 0.50 -2.68 -4.99
N ILE A 77 -0.14 -3.83 -4.84
CA ILE A 77 -1.59 -3.87 -4.79
C ILE A 77 -2.10 -3.15 -3.54
N ALA A 78 -1.42 -3.32 -2.42
CA ALA A 78 -1.81 -2.64 -1.20
C ALA A 78 -1.80 -1.13 -1.38
N LYS A 79 -0.82 -0.63 -2.10
CA LYS A 79 -0.73 0.78 -2.36
C LYS A 79 -1.92 1.26 -3.17
N ASP A 80 -2.28 0.48 -4.18
CA ASP A 80 -3.43 0.82 -5.01
C ASP A 80 -4.73 0.78 -4.20
N VAL A 81 -4.86 -0.19 -3.32
CA VAL A 81 -6.04 -0.29 -2.47
C VAL A 81 -6.15 0.93 -1.57
N LYS A 82 -5.04 1.34 -0.98
CA LYS A 82 -5.05 2.53 -0.14
C LYS A 82 -5.51 3.75 -0.91
N ALA A 83 -5.06 3.88 -2.14
CA ALA A 83 -5.44 4.99 -2.97
C ALA A 83 -6.94 4.98 -3.25
N GLU A 84 -7.50 3.80 -3.49
CA GLU A 84 -8.92 3.68 -3.74
C GLU A 84 -9.72 4.02 -2.50
N ILE A 85 -9.27 3.55 -1.37
CA ILE A 85 -9.98 3.82 -0.11
C ILE A 85 -9.96 5.31 0.21
N ALA A 86 -8.88 5.98 -0.12
CA ALA A 86 -8.72 7.40 0.19
C ALA A 86 -9.55 8.33 -0.70
N LYS A 87 -10.01 7.84 -1.81
CA LYS A 87 -10.82 8.68 -2.67
C LYS A 87 -12.14 8.98 -2.02
#